data_124f0f4340cb9667b47e6e75c0249242
#
_entry.id   124f0f4340cb9667b47e6e75c0249242
#
_cell.length_a   1.000
_cell.length_b   1.000
_cell.length_c   1.000
_cell.angle_alpha   90.00
_cell.angle_beta   90.00
_cell.angle_gamma   90.00
#
_symmetry.space_group_name_H-M   'P 1'
#
loop_
_entity.id
_entity.type
_entity.pdbx_description
1 polymer ?
#
loop_
_entity_poly.entity_id
_entity_poly.type
_entity_poly.pdbx_seq_one_letter_code
_entity_poly.pdbx_strand_id
1 'polypeptide(L)'
;MNWAFETEPQKGFAKEKLPATEVIVADPTGQTHTMKEELEEHRKGYQPRGKTLGGSSSINAMLYVRGHRWDYDHWSKLGNSGWSYDEVLPYFKKAEHNELVDNEFHGQEGPLNVTAVENNSKYKDYFIEAGTKFYKENQDFNGADQEGIGYYHTTQKQGRRWSAAAAYLTPNLDRPN
;
A
#
# COMPACT_ATOMS: atom_id res chain seq x y z
N MET A 1 0.90 -14.27 -13.34
CA MET A 1 -0.50 -14.78 -13.41
C MET A 1 -1.34 -14.05 -12.40
N ASN A 2 -2.58 -13.71 -12.77
CA ASN A 2 -3.49 -12.87 -11.98
C ASN A 2 -4.90 -13.47 -12.09
N TRP A 3 -5.70 -13.41 -11.02
CA TRP A 3 -7.09 -13.83 -11.02
C TRP A 3 -8.00 -12.86 -11.78
N ALA A 4 -7.60 -11.60 -11.92
CA ALA A 4 -8.34 -10.56 -12.64
C ALA A 4 -9.81 -10.44 -12.25
N PHE A 5 -10.11 -10.46 -10.94
CA PHE A 5 -11.48 -10.27 -10.46
C PHE A 5 -12.00 -8.88 -10.82
N GLU A 6 -13.29 -8.79 -11.10
CA GLU A 6 -14.03 -7.54 -11.23
C GLU A 6 -15.12 -7.48 -10.17
N THR A 7 -15.39 -6.29 -9.65
CA THR A 7 -16.53 -6.08 -8.75
C THR A 7 -17.83 -6.02 -9.51
N GLU A 8 -18.92 -6.56 -8.94
CA GLU A 8 -20.25 -6.27 -9.43
C GLU A 8 -20.59 -4.79 -9.19
N PRO A 9 -21.30 -4.15 -10.16
CA PRO A 9 -21.77 -2.78 -9.97
C PRO A 9 -22.70 -2.69 -8.76
N GLN A 10 -22.41 -1.80 -7.82
CA GLN A 10 -23.27 -1.59 -6.66
C GLN A 10 -24.48 -0.73 -7.04
N LYS A 11 -25.68 -1.30 -6.90
CA LYS A 11 -26.93 -0.56 -7.05
C LYS A 11 -27.20 0.24 -5.79
N GLY A 12 -27.30 1.57 -5.89
CA GLY A 12 -27.80 2.43 -4.81
C GLY A 12 -26.89 3.50 -4.24
N PHE A 13 -25.61 3.51 -4.56
CA PHE A 13 -24.71 4.59 -4.12
C PHE A 13 -24.81 5.89 -4.94
N ALA A 14 -25.52 5.86 -6.07
CA ALA A 14 -25.59 6.98 -7.02
C ALA A 14 -26.68 8.01 -6.70
N LYS A 15 -27.34 7.98 -5.53
CA LYS A 15 -28.49 8.88 -5.25
C LYS A 15 -28.27 9.94 -4.19
N GLU A 16 -27.15 9.98 -3.50
CA GLU A 16 -26.81 11.19 -2.75
C GLU A 16 -26.06 12.14 -3.69
N LYS A 17 -26.74 13.20 -4.03
CA LYS A 17 -26.26 14.29 -4.87
C LYS A 17 -24.98 14.88 -4.29
N LEU A 18 -23.84 14.40 -4.74
CA LEU A 18 -22.69 15.28 -4.80
C LEU A 18 -23.07 16.44 -5.71
N PRO A 19 -22.80 17.70 -5.34
CA PRO A 19 -23.04 18.82 -6.23
C PRO A 19 -22.31 18.48 -7.54
N ALA A 20 -23.07 18.49 -8.64
CA ALA A 20 -22.55 18.18 -9.95
C ALA A 20 -21.47 19.22 -10.31
N THR A 21 -20.24 18.90 -10.01
CA THR A 21 -19.10 19.61 -10.60
C THR A 21 -19.01 19.10 -12.01
N GLU A 22 -19.52 19.86 -12.97
CA GLU A 22 -19.36 19.57 -14.38
C GLU A 22 -17.86 19.67 -14.68
N VAL A 23 -17.18 18.54 -14.78
CA VAL A 23 -15.80 18.51 -15.24
C VAL A 23 -15.85 18.50 -16.77
N ILE A 24 -15.58 19.64 -17.36
CA ILE A 24 -15.44 19.78 -18.81
C ILE A 24 -14.02 19.32 -19.17
N VAL A 25 -13.91 18.22 -19.87
CA VAL A 25 -12.63 17.75 -20.41
C VAL A 25 -12.59 18.09 -21.90
N ALA A 26 -11.56 18.84 -22.30
CA ALA A 26 -11.30 19.08 -23.72
C ALA A 26 -10.44 17.93 -24.27
N ASP A 27 -10.86 17.37 -25.40
CA ASP A 27 -10.06 16.38 -26.12
C ASP A 27 -8.91 17.10 -26.92
N PRO A 28 -7.95 16.36 -27.47
CA PRO A 28 -6.85 16.94 -28.26
C PRO A 28 -7.29 17.72 -29.50
N THR A 29 -8.56 17.63 -29.89
CA THR A 29 -9.12 18.38 -31.03
C THR A 29 -9.81 19.67 -30.59
N GLY A 30 -9.89 19.92 -29.26
CA GLY A 30 -10.53 21.12 -28.71
C GLY A 30 -12.06 20.95 -28.51
N GLN A 31 -12.63 19.77 -28.74
CA GLN A 31 -14.03 19.49 -28.41
C GLN A 31 -14.18 19.22 -26.91
N THR A 32 -15.15 19.88 -26.30
CA THR A 32 -15.48 19.69 -24.88
C THR A 32 -16.54 18.62 -24.71
N HIS A 33 -16.23 17.60 -23.91
CA HIS A 33 -17.18 16.56 -23.49
C HIS A 33 -17.54 16.76 -22.04
N THR A 34 -18.83 16.68 -21.73
CA THR A 34 -19.30 16.69 -20.33
C THR A 34 -19.22 15.27 -19.79
N MET A 35 -18.38 15.03 -18.82
CA MET A 35 -18.23 13.69 -18.18
C MET A 35 -19.46 13.25 -17.36
N LYS A 36 -20.61 13.91 -17.51
CA LYS A 36 -21.81 13.64 -16.75
C LYS A 36 -22.48 12.30 -17.08
N GLU A 37 -22.29 11.79 -18.28
CA GLU A 37 -22.96 10.55 -18.76
C GLU A 37 -22.16 9.28 -18.49
N GLU A 38 -20.83 9.35 -18.41
CA GLU A 38 -20.00 8.16 -18.17
C GLU A 38 -19.93 7.71 -16.71
N LEU A 39 -20.27 8.57 -15.75
CA LEU A 39 -20.22 8.27 -14.32
C LEU A 39 -21.46 7.52 -13.81
N GLU A 40 -22.54 7.46 -14.57
CA GLU A 40 -23.79 6.79 -14.13
C GLU A 40 -23.90 5.32 -14.52
N GLU A 41 -23.10 4.80 -15.44
CA GLU A 41 -23.20 3.40 -15.88
C GLU A 41 -22.09 2.52 -15.28
N HIS A 42 -22.46 1.81 -14.21
CA HIS A 42 -21.92 0.48 -13.86
C HIS A 42 -20.39 0.40 -13.67
N ARG A 43 -19.84 1.23 -12.82
CA ARG A 43 -18.42 1.16 -12.48
C ARG A 43 -18.05 -0.22 -11.91
N LYS A 44 -17.32 -0.99 -12.70
CA LYS A 44 -16.64 -2.20 -12.26
C LYS A 44 -15.22 -1.85 -11.79
N GLY A 45 -14.86 -2.27 -10.59
CA GLY A 45 -13.51 -2.16 -10.09
C GLY A 45 -12.71 -3.39 -10.47
N TYR A 46 -11.60 -3.22 -11.19
CA TYR A 46 -10.64 -4.29 -11.43
C TYR A 46 -9.87 -4.60 -10.14
N GLN A 47 -9.94 -5.85 -9.69
CA GLN A 47 -9.33 -6.32 -8.45
C GLN A 47 -8.29 -7.41 -8.74
N PRO A 48 -7.05 -7.02 -9.09
CA PRO A 48 -6.00 -8.00 -9.36
C PRO A 48 -5.63 -8.75 -8.08
N ARG A 49 -5.46 -10.08 -8.20
CA ARG A 49 -4.95 -10.96 -7.15
C ARG A 49 -3.95 -11.93 -7.75
N GLY A 50 -2.83 -12.15 -7.06
CA GLY A 50 -1.81 -13.08 -7.52
C GLY A 50 -2.31 -14.52 -7.54
N LYS A 51 -2.21 -15.18 -8.70
CA LYS A 51 -2.46 -16.61 -8.90
C LYS A 51 -1.13 -17.34 -9.03
N THR A 52 -0.36 -17.37 -7.95
CA THR A 52 0.98 -17.96 -7.90
C THR A 52 1.40 -18.20 -6.45
N LEU A 53 2.49 -18.93 -6.21
CA LEU A 53 3.10 -19.00 -4.88
C LEU A 53 3.49 -17.61 -4.39
N GLY A 54 3.13 -17.31 -3.14
CA GLY A 54 3.26 -15.97 -2.57
C GLY A 54 2.05 -15.06 -2.84
N GLY A 55 1.09 -15.50 -3.66
CA GLY A 55 -0.14 -14.75 -3.93
C GLY A 55 0.14 -13.34 -4.46
N SER A 56 -0.60 -12.35 -3.94
CA SER A 56 -0.46 -10.94 -4.35
C SER A 56 0.90 -10.33 -4.03
N SER A 57 1.66 -10.86 -3.05
CA SER A 57 3.02 -10.39 -2.78
C SER A 57 4.00 -10.64 -3.94
N SER A 58 3.66 -11.58 -4.83
CA SER A 58 4.47 -11.89 -6.02
C SER A 58 4.22 -10.96 -7.20
N ILE A 59 3.14 -10.14 -7.17
CA ILE A 59 2.75 -9.24 -8.26
C ILE A 59 2.51 -7.79 -7.84
N ASN A 60 2.57 -7.46 -6.53
CA ASN A 60 2.34 -6.11 -6.01
C ASN A 60 3.52 -5.15 -6.33
N ALA A 61 3.37 -3.88 -5.99
CA ALA A 61 4.41 -2.85 -6.14
C ALA A 61 5.50 -2.92 -5.05
N MET A 62 5.47 -3.89 -4.15
CA MET A 62 6.42 -4.11 -3.05
C MET A 62 6.46 -3.00 -1.99
N LEU A 63 5.61 -2.00 -2.03
CA LEU A 63 5.59 -0.96 -1.02
C LEU A 63 5.23 -1.54 0.35
N TYR A 64 6.03 -1.20 1.37
CA TYR A 64 5.85 -1.65 2.74
C TYR A 64 5.34 -0.50 3.60
N VAL A 65 4.03 -0.42 3.76
CA VAL A 65 3.36 0.58 4.61
C VAL A 65 2.29 -0.12 5.43
N ARG A 66 2.32 0.11 6.73
CA ARG A 66 1.29 -0.37 7.67
C ARG A 66 0.11 0.59 7.69
N GLY A 67 -1.03 0.14 8.21
CA GLY A 67 -2.12 1.05 8.57
C GLY A 67 -1.67 2.09 9.60
N HIS A 68 -2.36 3.23 9.62
CA HIS A 68 -2.14 4.24 10.64
C HIS A 68 -2.58 3.73 12.02
N ARG A 69 -1.94 4.20 13.09
CA ARG A 69 -2.32 3.85 14.48
C ARG A 69 -3.84 3.98 14.72
N TRP A 70 -4.43 5.03 14.17
CA TRP A 70 -5.86 5.30 14.29
C TRP A 70 -6.74 4.16 13.71
N ASP A 71 -6.32 3.51 12.63
CA ASP A 71 -7.09 2.43 12.00
C ASP A 71 -7.27 1.26 12.98
N TYR A 72 -6.19 0.82 13.60
CA TYR A 72 -6.21 -0.29 14.57
C TYR A 72 -6.92 0.09 15.85
N ASP A 73 -6.66 1.27 16.40
CA ASP A 73 -7.32 1.77 17.61
C ASP A 73 -8.83 1.94 17.37
N HIS A 74 -9.23 2.33 16.16
CA HIS A 74 -10.63 2.37 15.77
C HIS A 74 -11.26 0.99 15.73
N TRP A 75 -10.57 -0.02 15.17
CA TRP A 75 -11.07 -1.40 15.19
C TRP A 75 -11.24 -1.91 16.62
N SER A 76 -10.30 -1.64 17.50
CA SER A 76 -10.43 -1.98 18.92
C SER A 76 -11.65 -1.34 19.56
N LYS A 77 -11.89 -0.05 19.31
CA LYS A 77 -13.06 0.69 19.78
C LYS A 77 -14.39 0.15 19.26
N LEU A 78 -14.41 -0.47 18.09
CA LEU A 78 -15.58 -1.15 17.54
C LEU A 78 -15.84 -2.52 18.20
N GLY A 79 -15.09 -2.90 19.22
CA GLY A 79 -15.27 -4.14 19.98
C GLY A 79 -14.32 -5.27 19.60
N ASN A 80 -13.33 -5.03 18.73
CA ASN A 80 -12.33 -6.01 18.36
C ASN A 80 -11.16 -5.96 19.35
N SER A 81 -11.31 -6.60 20.49
CA SER A 81 -10.25 -6.71 21.51
C SER A 81 -9.00 -7.39 20.92
N GLY A 82 -7.81 -6.91 21.25
CA GLY A 82 -6.54 -7.40 20.70
C GLY A 82 -6.13 -6.76 19.37
N TRP A 83 -6.85 -5.75 18.89
CA TRP A 83 -6.59 -5.08 17.62
C TRP A 83 -6.17 -3.61 17.75
N SER A 84 -5.90 -3.09 18.95
CA SER A 84 -5.29 -1.77 19.07
C SER A 84 -3.88 -1.75 18.46
N TYR A 85 -3.39 -0.57 18.10
CA TYR A 85 -2.06 -0.45 17.51
C TYR A 85 -0.97 -1.09 18.37
N ASP A 86 -0.99 -0.84 19.67
CA ASP A 86 0.01 -1.37 20.58
C ASP A 86 -0.07 -2.90 20.72
N GLU A 87 -1.25 -3.47 20.56
CA GLU A 87 -1.46 -4.93 20.58
C GLU A 87 -1.01 -5.60 19.27
N VAL A 88 -1.15 -4.93 18.10
CA VAL A 88 -0.74 -5.50 16.81
C VAL A 88 0.72 -5.20 16.45
N LEU A 89 1.34 -4.16 16.98
CA LEU A 89 2.73 -3.79 16.71
C LEU A 89 3.74 -4.94 16.93
N PRO A 90 3.65 -5.75 17.99
CA PRO A 90 4.56 -6.89 18.17
C PRO A 90 4.50 -7.91 17.02
N TYR A 91 3.36 -8.05 16.36
CA TYR A 91 3.21 -8.97 15.22
C TYR A 91 3.82 -8.39 13.94
N PHE A 92 3.73 -7.07 13.72
CA PHE A 92 4.47 -6.42 12.65
C PHE A 92 5.98 -6.58 12.82
N LYS A 93 6.49 -6.33 14.03
CA LYS A 93 7.91 -6.51 14.37
C LYS A 93 8.35 -7.96 14.21
N LYS A 94 7.53 -8.93 14.63
CA LYS A 94 7.82 -10.36 14.46
C LYS A 94 7.94 -10.79 13.00
N ALA A 95 7.20 -10.15 12.09
CA ALA A 95 7.24 -10.45 10.68
C ALA A 95 8.41 -9.78 9.93
N GLU A 96 8.86 -8.64 10.41
CA GLU A 96 9.76 -7.73 9.70
C GLU A 96 11.24 -8.00 10.00
N HIS A 97 12.06 -7.89 8.94
CA HIS A 97 13.50 -7.68 9.02
C HIS A 97 13.81 -6.37 8.29
N ASN A 98 13.96 -5.28 9.03
CA ASN A 98 14.20 -3.95 8.47
C ASN A 98 15.71 -3.67 8.39
N GLU A 99 16.24 -3.47 7.18
CA GLU A 99 17.66 -3.18 6.95
C GLU A 99 18.03 -1.70 7.18
N LEU A 100 17.02 -0.82 7.35
CA LEU A 100 17.22 0.64 7.33
C LEU A 100 17.07 1.28 8.71
N VAL A 101 16.14 0.79 9.51
CA VAL A 101 15.73 1.39 10.76
C VAL A 101 15.69 0.35 11.86
N ASP A 102 16.37 0.64 12.96
CA ASP A 102 16.35 -0.15 14.20
C ASP A 102 15.86 0.73 15.35
N ASN A 103 14.56 0.62 15.64
CA ASN A 103 13.93 1.34 16.75
C ASN A 103 12.73 0.56 17.30
N GLU A 104 11.98 1.15 18.22
CA GLU A 104 10.84 0.51 18.87
C GLU A 104 9.69 0.09 17.94
N PHE A 105 9.61 0.66 16.72
CA PHE A 105 8.55 0.37 15.75
C PHE A 105 8.92 -0.77 14.79
N HIS A 106 10.19 -1.15 14.68
CA HIS A 106 10.69 -2.08 13.67
C HIS A 106 11.21 -3.39 14.25
N GLY A 107 11.11 -4.44 13.43
CA GLY A 107 11.68 -5.75 13.71
C GLY A 107 12.94 -6.00 12.89
N GLN A 108 13.90 -6.73 13.50
CA GLN A 108 15.21 -7.02 12.89
C GLN A 108 15.38 -8.51 12.53
N GLU A 109 14.52 -9.39 13.04
CA GLU A 109 14.72 -10.84 12.95
C GLU A 109 13.60 -11.59 12.20
N GLY A 110 12.61 -10.84 11.68
CA GLY A 110 11.50 -11.45 10.97
C GLY A 110 11.90 -11.96 9.58
N PRO A 111 11.09 -12.83 8.98
CA PRO A 111 11.39 -13.41 7.66
C PRO A 111 11.14 -12.45 6.49
N LEU A 112 10.32 -11.41 6.70
CA LEU A 112 9.98 -10.44 5.66
C LEU A 112 11.02 -9.33 5.59
N ASN A 113 11.90 -9.38 4.61
CA ASN A 113 12.94 -8.38 4.42
C ASN A 113 12.36 -7.06 3.88
N VAL A 114 12.74 -5.96 4.52
CA VAL A 114 12.33 -4.59 4.19
C VAL A 114 13.58 -3.74 3.98
N THR A 115 13.66 -3.06 2.84
CA THR A 115 14.83 -2.24 2.47
C THR A 115 14.42 -1.04 1.61
N ALA A 116 15.38 -0.18 1.30
CA ALA A 116 15.18 0.91 0.36
C ALA A 116 15.15 0.42 -1.10
N VAL A 117 14.47 1.17 -1.95
CA VAL A 117 14.59 1.00 -3.40
C VAL A 117 15.88 1.63 -3.88
N GLU A 118 16.76 0.84 -4.44
CA GLU A 118 17.89 1.35 -5.20
C GLU A 118 17.37 1.93 -6.53
N ASN A 119 17.25 3.24 -6.59
CA ASN A 119 16.83 3.95 -7.79
C ASN A 119 17.72 5.18 -8.01
N ASN A 120 18.45 5.18 -9.11
CA ASN A 120 19.38 6.24 -9.48
C ASN A 120 18.71 7.43 -10.23
N SER A 121 17.39 7.46 -10.31
CA SER A 121 16.68 8.56 -10.96
C SER A 121 16.72 9.83 -10.12
N LYS A 122 17.35 10.88 -10.62
CA LYS A 122 17.37 12.22 -9.99
C LYS A 122 15.99 12.87 -9.88
N TYR A 123 15.03 12.43 -10.68
CA TYR A 123 13.67 12.99 -10.63
C TYR A 123 12.93 12.70 -9.33
N LYS A 124 13.23 11.58 -8.67
CA LYS A 124 12.68 11.28 -7.33
C LYS A 124 13.11 12.33 -6.30
N ASP A 125 14.38 12.75 -6.35
CA ASP A 125 14.94 13.71 -5.41
C ASP A 125 14.33 15.10 -5.64
N TYR A 126 14.15 15.51 -6.89
CA TYR A 126 13.45 16.75 -7.23
C TYR A 126 11.98 16.75 -6.76
N PHE A 127 11.31 15.60 -6.83
CA PHE A 127 9.94 15.49 -6.34
C PHE A 127 9.88 15.66 -4.81
N ILE A 128 10.77 15.00 -4.08
CA ILE A 128 10.83 15.14 -2.62
C ILE A 128 11.21 16.58 -2.24
N GLU A 129 12.24 17.16 -2.83
CA GLU A 129 12.65 18.54 -2.60
C GLU A 129 11.51 19.54 -2.83
N ALA A 130 10.76 19.37 -3.90
CA ALA A 130 9.59 20.22 -4.17
C ALA A 130 8.49 20.02 -3.11
N GLY A 131 8.24 18.80 -2.70
CA GLY A 131 7.20 18.46 -1.74
C GLY A 131 7.52 18.90 -0.31
N THR A 132 8.79 18.95 0.07
CA THR A 132 9.21 19.42 1.42
C THR A 132 8.95 20.91 1.65
N LYS A 133 8.62 21.66 0.60
CA LYS A 133 8.13 23.05 0.73
C LYS A 133 6.71 23.14 1.30
N PHE A 134 5.96 22.05 1.27
CA PHE A 134 4.55 22.00 1.68
C PHE A 134 4.31 20.99 2.78
N TYR A 135 5.11 19.93 2.85
CA TYR A 135 4.96 18.81 3.77
C TYR A 135 6.25 18.57 4.53
N LYS A 136 6.13 18.07 5.76
CA LYS A 136 7.27 17.58 6.54
C LYS A 136 7.92 16.40 5.80
N GLU A 137 9.23 16.38 5.74
CA GLU A 137 9.95 15.19 5.29
C GLU A 137 9.75 14.05 6.28
N ASN A 138 9.43 12.87 5.77
CA ASN A 138 9.27 11.66 6.55
C ASN A 138 10.06 10.52 5.89
N GLN A 139 11.03 10.00 6.60
CA GLN A 139 11.88 8.90 6.14
C GLN A 139 11.38 7.53 6.61
N ASP A 140 10.34 7.50 7.47
CA ASP A 140 9.79 6.28 8.03
C ASP A 140 8.27 6.38 8.24
N PHE A 141 7.51 5.92 7.26
CA PHE A 141 6.05 5.89 7.30
C PHE A 141 5.47 4.80 8.23
N ASN A 142 6.32 3.98 8.84
CA ASN A 142 5.91 2.94 9.79
C ASN A 142 6.37 3.22 11.23
N GLY A 143 6.97 4.41 11.46
CA GLY A 143 7.43 4.89 12.74
C GLY A 143 6.36 5.58 13.58
N ALA A 144 6.81 6.51 14.41
CA ALA A 144 5.94 7.27 15.33
C ALA A 144 4.93 8.18 14.62
N ASP A 145 5.28 8.68 13.43
CA ASP A 145 4.50 9.62 12.63
C ASP A 145 4.42 9.12 11.19
N GLN A 146 3.21 9.03 10.64
CA GLN A 146 2.97 8.53 9.29
C GLN A 146 2.75 9.67 8.28
N GLU A 147 2.62 10.91 8.75
CA GLU A 147 2.38 12.05 7.87
C GLU A 147 3.68 12.58 7.24
N GLY A 148 3.58 13.08 6.02
CA GLY A 148 4.71 13.72 5.35
C GLY A 148 4.93 13.27 3.92
N ILE A 149 6.11 13.60 3.40
CA ILE A 149 6.62 13.21 2.10
C ILE A 149 7.97 12.52 2.24
N GLY A 150 8.18 11.42 1.53
CA GLY A 150 9.42 10.66 1.62
C GLY A 150 9.44 9.46 0.70
N TYR A 151 10.45 8.62 0.86
CA TYR A 151 10.59 7.37 0.12
C TYR A 151 9.98 6.21 0.89
N TYR A 152 9.21 5.39 0.18
CA TYR A 152 8.71 4.15 0.75
C TYR A 152 9.82 3.11 0.91
N HIS A 153 9.79 2.41 2.02
CA HIS A 153 10.48 1.13 2.15
C HIS A 153 9.78 0.06 1.31
N THR A 154 10.51 -0.97 0.93
CA THR A 154 10.00 -2.03 0.05
C THR A 154 10.35 -3.42 0.54
N THR A 155 9.48 -4.38 0.21
CA THR A 155 9.72 -5.82 0.47
C THR A 155 10.65 -6.39 -0.59
N GLN A 156 11.94 -6.06 -0.46
CA GLN A 156 13.02 -6.52 -1.33
C GLN A 156 14.18 -7.07 -0.50
N LYS A 157 15.00 -7.90 -1.11
CA LYS A 157 16.28 -8.38 -0.57
C LYS A 157 17.29 -8.50 -1.71
N GLN A 158 18.46 -7.87 -1.57
CA GLN A 158 19.51 -7.88 -2.59
C GLN A 158 18.99 -7.49 -4.00
N GLY A 159 18.20 -6.42 -4.09
CA GLY A 159 17.63 -5.91 -5.34
C GLY A 159 16.54 -6.79 -5.97
N ARG A 160 16.05 -7.82 -5.26
CA ARG A 160 15.00 -8.72 -5.75
C ARG A 160 13.75 -8.64 -4.88
N ARG A 161 12.60 -8.86 -5.49
CA ARG A 161 11.33 -9.02 -4.77
C ARG A 161 11.45 -10.09 -3.67
N TRP A 162 11.03 -9.74 -2.45
CA TRP A 162 10.97 -10.65 -1.33
C TRP A 162 9.50 -10.95 -1.00
N SER A 163 8.90 -11.86 -1.78
CA SER A 163 7.50 -12.25 -1.65
C SER A 163 7.25 -13.09 -0.39
N ALA A 164 5.98 -13.27 0.00
CA ALA A 164 5.62 -14.18 1.08
C ALA A 164 6.12 -15.63 0.81
N ALA A 165 6.17 -16.06 -0.45
CA ALA A 165 6.76 -17.36 -0.78
C ALA A 165 8.26 -17.39 -0.46
N ALA A 166 9.01 -16.34 -0.82
CA ALA A 166 10.43 -16.27 -0.52
C ALA A 166 10.71 -16.17 0.99
N ALA A 167 9.89 -15.39 1.70
CA ALA A 167 10.06 -15.13 3.13
C ALA A 167 9.65 -16.32 4.02
N TYR A 168 8.54 -16.97 3.71
CA TYR A 168 7.90 -17.93 4.63
C TYR A 168 7.85 -19.36 4.08
N LEU A 169 7.66 -19.54 2.76
CA LEU A 169 7.48 -20.86 2.18
C LEU A 169 8.82 -21.51 1.81
N THR A 170 9.63 -20.83 1.02
CA THR A 170 10.90 -21.39 0.51
C THR A 170 11.84 -21.90 1.61
N PRO A 171 12.03 -21.19 2.75
CA PRO A 171 12.88 -21.68 3.84
C PRO A 171 12.33 -22.92 4.57
N ASN A 172 11.08 -23.28 4.34
CA ASN A 172 10.37 -24.35 5.05
C ASN A 172 9.93 -25.49 4.12
N LEU A 173 10.41 -25.57 2.90
CA LEU A 173 10.02 -26.63 1.94
C LEU A 173 10.43 -28.03 2.39
N ASP A 174 11.49 -28.16 3.17
CA ASP A 174 11.99 -29.45 3.67
C ASP A 174 11.31 -29.92 4.96
N ARG A 175 10.31 -29.18 5.48
CA ARG A 175 9.58 -29.61 6.65
C ARG A 175 8.69 -30.81 6.33
N PRO A 176 8.61 -31.81 7.25
CA PRO A 176 7.90 -33.07 6.99
C PRO A 176 6.35 -32.94 7.02
N ASN A 177 5.82 -31.78 7.36
CA ASN A 177 4.37 -31.52 7.48
C ASN A 177 3.89 -30.58 6.38
#